data_56aee46772a11954998fee86e7771a27
#
_entry.id   56aee46772a11954998fee86e7771a27
#
_cell.length_a   1.000
_cell.length_b   1.000
_cell.length_c   1.000
_cell.angle_alpha   90.00
_cell.angle_beta   90.00
_cell.angle_gamma   90.00
#
_symmetry.space_group_name_H-M   'P 1'
#
loop_
_entity.id
_entity.type
_entity.pdbx_description
1 polymer ?
#
loop_
_entity_poly.entity_id
_entity_poly.type
_entity_poly.pdbx_seq_one_letter_code
_entity_poly.pdbx_strand_id
1 'polypeptide(L)'
;MKSSSGKAVKKAGVSIFLHLVGKMLVLVFALLVVACTGTSIATHSTPTPAQNITPAAMIEQTAVSGSVEVDVTLVEFRIMSSVTVFHAGMPYHFVVTNRGHDIHEFMIMPDKPDGTPLSPEAQYKSMLMELEPIMPGTTWSVNFTFKPAATDRYEFACQMRGHYQAGMKLPITVNN
;
A
#
# COMPACT_ATOMS: atom_id res chain seq x y z
N MET A 1 -3.06 -57.34 -25.05
CA MET A 1 -4.51 -57.31 -25.14
C MET A 1 -5.09 -57.01 -23.78
N LYS A 2 -5.57 -55.79 -23.54
CA LYS A 2 -6.73 -55.47 -22.68
C LYS A 2 -6.99 -53.97 -22.78
N SER A 3 -8.07 -53.65 -23.46
CA SER A 3 -8.69 -52.35 -23.59
C SER A 3 -9.27 -51.90 -22.26
N SER A 4 -9.08 -50.62 -21.88
CA SER A 4 -9.86 -50.02 -20.81
C SER A 4 -10.44 -48.71 -21.29
N SER A 5 -11.73 -48.71 -21.42
CA SER A 5 -12.67 -47.71 -21.80
C SER A 5 -12.68 -46.52 -20.80
N GLY A 6 -12.37 -45.32 -21.27
CA GLY A 6 -12.54 -44.08 -20.48
C GLY A 6 -13.94 -43.51 -20.66
N LYS A 7 -14.70 -43.45 -19.58
CA LYS A 7 -16.04 -42.82 -19.54
C LYS A 7 -15.97 -41.29 -19.63
N ALA A 8 -16.65 -40.75 -20.63
CA ALA A 8 -16.93 -39.32 -20.75
C ALA A 8 -17.97 -38.90 -19.68
N VAL A 9 -17.62 -37.92 -18.85
CA VAL A 9 -18.54 -37.29 -17.92
C VAL A 9 -19.17 -36.08 -18.64
N LYS A 10 -20.46 -36.13 -18.83
CA LYS A 10 -21.29 -35.06 -19.42
C LYS A 10 -21.34 -33.85 -18.49
N LYS A 11 -20.86 -32.71 -18.98
CA LYS A 11 -21.18 -31.38 -18.43
C LYS A 11 -22.60 -31.00 -18.90
N ALA A 12 -23.57 -31.08 -18.01
CA ALA A 12 -24.87 -30.47 -18.19
C ALA A 12 -25.31 -29.89 -16.84
N GLY A 13 -25.55 -28.59 -16.77
CA GLY A 13 -26.24 -28.01 -15.62
C GLY A 13 -25.76 -26.65 -15.10
N VAL A 14 -25.32 -25.70 -15.93
CA VAL A 14 -25.02 -24.35 -15.45
C VAL A 14 -25.74 -23.23 -16.25
N SER A 15 -26.60 -23.58 -17.21
CA SER A 15 -27.18 -22.58 -18.12
C SER A 15 -28.62 -22.13 -17.80
N ILE A 16 -29.21 -22.55 -16.71
CA ILE A 16 -30.64 -22.24 -16.42
C ILE A 16 -30.82 -21.19 -15.31
N PHE A 17 -29.76 -20.84 -14.56
CA PHE A 17 -29.92 -19.93 -13.41
C PHE A 17 -29.76 -18.44 -13.73
N LEU A 18 -29.35 -18.10 -14.95
CA LEU A 18 -29.05 -16.69 -15.32
C LEU A 18 -30.21 -15.94 -16.01
N HIS A 19 -31.34 -16.57 -16.22
CA HIS A 19 -32.48 -15.92 -16.93
C HIS A 19 -33.66 -15.49 -16.04
N LEU A 20 -33.63 -15.79 -14.75
CA LEU A 20 -34.73 -15.42 -13.83
C LEU A 20 -34.51 -14.17 -13.00
N VAL A 21 -33.29 -13.62 -12.94
CA VAL A 21 -32.97 -12.42 -12.13
C VAL A 21 -33.12 -11.11 -12.93
N GLY A 22 -33.25 -11.20 -14.26
CA GLY A 22 -33.28 -10.02 -15.15
C GLY A 22 -34.67 -9.38 -15.36
N LYS A 23 -35.76 -9.94 -14.84
CA LYS A 23 -37.11 -9.46 -15.13
C LYS A 23 -37.90 -8.80 -13.98
N MET A 24 -37.27 -8.66 -12.80
CA MET A 24 -37.98 -8.10 -11.63
C MET A 24 -37.48 -6.70 -11.20
N LEU A 25 -36.65 -6.02 -11.99
CA LEU A 25 -36.10 -4.69 -11.64
C LEU A 25 -36.60 -3.54 -12.56
N VAL A 26 -37.72 -3.66 -13.26
CA VAL A 26 -38.18 -2.61 -14.17
C VAL A 26 -39.56 -2.00 -13.76
N LEU A 27 -40.13 -2.34 -12.61
CA LEU A 27 -41.52 -1.94 -12.29
C LEU A 27 -41.70 -1.07 -11.03
N VAL A 28 -40.72 -0.32 -10.57
CA VAL A 28 -40.85 0.59 -9.40
C VAL A 28 -40.28 1.99 -9.66
N PHE A 29 -40.32 2.51 -10.87
CA PHE A 29 -39.96 3.91 -11.12
C PHE A 29 -41.05 4.64 -11.93
N ALA A 30 -42.24 4.76 -11.35
CA ALA A 30 -43.23 5.73 -11.82
C ALA A 30 -44.10 6.17 -10.64
N LEU A 31 -44.20 7.45 -10.44
CA LEU A 31 -45.00 8.21 -9.47
C LEU A 31 -44.30 8.69 -8.22
N LEU A 32 -43.79 9.92 -8.32
CA LEU A 32 -44.03 11.00 -7.35
C LEU A 32 -43.40 12.31 -7.87
N VAL A 33 -44.09 12.99 -8.77
CA VAL A 33 -43.87 14.42 -8.99
C VAL A 33 -44.86 15.14 -8.09
N VAL A 34 -44.41 15.62 -6.95
CA VAL A 34 -45.11 16.61 -6.12
C VAL A 34 -44.46 17.96 -6.36
N ALA A 35 -45.20 18.82 -7.08
CA ALA A 35 -44.86 20.21 -7.19
C ALA A 35 -45.12 20.90 -5.84
N CYS A 36 -44.05 21.37 -5.18
CA CYS A 36 -44.15 22.36 -4.12
C CYS A 36 -43.54 23.68 -4.61
N THR A 37 -44.45 24.59 -4.97
CA THR A 37 -44.17 26.02 -5.02
C THR A 37 -43.97 26.53 -3.59
N GLY A 38 -42.74 26.82 -3.21
CA GLY A 38 -42.40 27.31 -1.88
C GLY A 38 -41.42 28.46 -1.98
N THR A 39 -41.91 29.62 -1.71
CA THR A 39 -41.38 30.93 -1.33
C THR A 39 -39.88 30.94 -1.00
N SER A 40 -39.12 31.73 -1.77
CA SER A 40 -37.70 32.03 -1.51
C SER A 40 -37.55 32.83 -0.22
N ILE A 41 -37.13 32.18 0.83
CA ILE A 41 -36.53 32.87 2.00
C ILE A 41 -35.02 32.88 1.76
N ALA A 42 -34.46 34.04 1.50
CA ALA A 42 -33.03 34.26 1.47
C ALA A 42 -32.46 34.06 2.89
N THR A 43 -32.04 32.83 3.18
CA THR A 43 -31.22 32.58 4.37
C THR A 43 -29.79 32.96 4.05
N HIS A 44 -29.33 34.02 4.70
CA HIS A 44 -27.94 34.40 4.79
C HIS A 44 -27.14 33.21 5.33
N SER A 45 -26.51 32.45 4.48
CA SER A 45 -25.54 31.45 4.88
C SER A 45 -24.28 32.18 5.38
N THR A 46 -24.16 32.28 6.68
CA THR A 46 -22.89 32.59 7.36
C THR A 46 -21.85 31.61 6.84
N PRO A 47 -20.70 32.06 6.31
CA PRO A 47 -19.64 31.14 5.95
C PRO A 47 -19.22 30.37 7.18
N THR A 48 -19.46 29.05 7.19
CA THR A 48 -18.89 28.11 8.14
C THR A 48 -17.38 28.30 8.11
N PRO A 49 -16.71 28.55 9.27
CA PRO A 49 -15.26 28.62 9.29
C PRO A 49 -14.72 27.34 8.65
N ALA A 50 -13.84 27.49 7.65
CA ALA A 50 -13.11 26.37 7.09
C ALA A 50 -12.49 25.60 8.27
N GLN A 51 -12.95 24.38 8.51
CA GLN A 51 -12.33 23.51 9.48
C GLN A 51 -10.91 23.28 8.97
N ASN A 52 -9.95 23.83 9.71
CA ASN A 52 -8.55 23.56 9.51
C ASN A 52 -8.39 22.07 9.78
N ILE A 53 -8.43 21.25 8.71
CA ILE A 53 -8.15 19.84 8.78
C ILE A 53 -6.65 19.76 9.10
N THR A 54 -6.34 19.68 10.39
CA THR A 54 -4.99 19.33 10.83
C THR A 54 -4.63 18.02 10.11
N PRO A 55 -3.53 17.98 9.32
CA PRO A 55 -3.10 16.74 8.69
C PRO A 55 -2.99 15.68 9.78
N ALA A 56 -3.57 14.51 9.54
CA ALA A 56 -3.45 13.35 10.42
C ALA A 56 -1.98 13.22 10.85
N ALA A 57 -1.77 13.08 12.15
CA ALA A 57 -0.47 13.14 12.79
C ALA A 57 0.55 12.30 12.01
N MET A 58 1.45 12.99 11.31
CA MET A 58 2.64 12.37 10.76
C MET A 58 3.40 11.81 11.96
N ILE A 59 3.84 10.56 11.88
CA ILE A 59 4.78 10.02 12.87
C ILE A 59 6.12 10.70 12.56
N GLU A 60 6.35 11.81 13.20
CA GLU A 60 7.62 12.53 13.11
C GLU A 60 8.43 12.18 14.37
N GLN A 61 9.43 11.33 14.20
CA GLN A 61 10.39 11.06 15.27
C GLN A 61 11.56 12.02 15.12
N THR A 62 11.89 12.75 16.17
CA THR A 62 13.11 13.55 16.21
C THR A 62 14.34 12.64 16.07
N ALA A 63 15.32 13.07 15.27
CA ALA A 63 16.58 12.34 15.10
C ALA A 63 17.27 12.13 16.47
N VAL A 64 17.73 10.90 16.70
CA VAL A 64 18.57 10.58 17.89
C VAL A 64 19.94 11.20 17.70
N SER A 65 20.52 11.74 18.77
CA SER A 65 21.87 12.33 18.72
C SER A 65 22.89 11.31 18.18
N GLY A 66 23.65 11.72 17.15
CA GLY A 66 24.64 10.87 16.49
C GLY A 66 24.07 9.90 15.44
N SER A 67 22.77 9.97 15.11
CA SER A 67 22.24 9.21 14.00
C SER A 67 22.67 9.78 12.64
N VAL A 68 22.81 8.87 11.67
CA VAL A 68 23.01 9.24 10.26
C VAL A 68 21.63 9.47 9.63
N GLU A 69 21.42 10.64 9.03
CA GLU A 69 20.19 10.92 8.29
C GLU A 69 20.17 10.19 6.95
N VAL A 70 19.04 9.60 6.61
CA VAL A 70 18.80 8.83 5.38
C VAL A 70 17.55 9.36 4.70
N ASP A 71 17.73 10.12 3.63
CA ASP A 71 16.63 10.58 2.79
C ASP A 71 16.15 9.46 1.88
N VAL A 72 14.85 9.16 1.97
CA VAL A 72 14.18 8.20 1.09
C VAL A 72 13.06 8.91 0.32
N THR A 73 13.06 8.75 -0.98
CA THR A 73 11.99 9.27 -1.85
C THR A 73 11.26 8.10 -2.51
N LEU A 74 9.94 8.10 -2.36
CA LEU A 74 9.02 7.16 -3.00
C LEU A 74 8.33 7.85 -4.17
N VAL A 75 8.34 7.23 -5.34
CA VAL A 75 7.52 7.57 -6.50
C VAL A 75 6.98 6.28 -7.10
N GLU A 76 6.04 6.35 -8.05
CA GLU A 76 5.45 5.15 -8.64
C GLU A 76 6.54 4.19 -9.15
N PHE A 77 6.50 2.98 -8.59
CA PHE A 77 7.36 1.82 -8.89
C PHE A 77 8.86 2.04 -8.65
N ARG A 78 9.24 3.06 -7.88
CA ARG A 78 10.66 3.32 -7.58
C ARG A 78 10.87 3.88 -6.18
N ILE A 79 11.91 3.37 -5.53
CA ILE A 79 12.46 3.87 -4.26
C ILE A 79 13.85 4.44 -4.55
N MET A 80 14.15 5.61 -4.02
CA MET A 80 15.47 6.24 -4.06
C MET A 80 15.91 6.53 -2.64
N SER A 81 17.20 6.34 -2.35
CA SER A 81 17.78 6.58 -1.02
C SER A 81 19.12 7.27 -1.13
N SER A 82 19.40 8.17 -0.20
CA SER A 82 20.72 8.82 -0.07
C SER A 82 21.80 7.85 0.42
N VAL A 83 21.42 6.76 1.09
CA VAL A 83 22.33 5.73 1.62
C VAL A 83 21.80 4.36 1.21
N THR A 84 22.71 3.49 0.72
CA THR A 84 22.39 2.08 0.37
C THR A 84 23.34 1.08 1.03
N VAL A 85 24.35 1.56 1.74
CA VAL A 85 25.26 0.73 2.54
C VAL A 85 25.20 1.19 3.99
N PHE A 86 24.80 0.30 4.86
CA PHE A 86 24.56 0.52 6.28
C PHE A 86 25.55 -0.28 7.13
N HIS A 87 25.63 0.04 8.42
CA HIS A 87 26.40 -0.71 9.42
C HIS A 87 25.51 -1.09 10.58
N ALA A 88 25.57 -2.35 10.98
CA ALA A 88 24.87 -2.82 12.16
C ALA A 88 25.35 -2.09 13.42
N GLY A 89 24.45 -1.81 14.35
CA GLY A 89 24.76 -1.06 15.57
C GLY A 89 24.80 0.46 15.42
N MET A 90 24.85 0.99 14.20
CA MET A 90 24.75 2.44 13.99
C MET A 90 23.30 2.90 13.99
N PRO A 91 22.97 4.01 14.66
CA PRO A 91 21.63 4.59 14.59
C PRO A 91 21.45 5.37 13.28
N TYR A 92 20.32 5.20 12.64
CA TYR A 92 19.90 5.92 11.43
C TYR A 92 18.59 6.64 11.69
N HIS A 93 18.44 7.82 11.09
CA HIS A 93 17.19 8.58 11.06
C HIS A 93 16.69 8.63 9.62
N PHE A 94 15.67 7.82 9.33
CA PHE A 94 15.06 7.78 8.01
C PHE A 94 14.03 8.91 7.88
N VAL A 95 14.14 9.68 6.79
CA VAL A 95 13.17 10.70 6.37
C VAL A 95 12.57 10.22 5.05
N VAL A 96 11.35 9.71 5.09
CA VAL A 96 10.69 9.05 3.96
C VAL A 96 9.61 9.96 3.39
N THR A 97 9.81 10.43 2.17
CA THR A 97 8.89 11.33 1.48
C THR A 97 8.22 10.63 0.30
N ASN A 98 6.91 10.63 0.26
CA ASN A 98 6.16 10.21 -0.91
C ASN A 98 5.99 11.41 -1.87
N ARG A 99 6.71 11.40 -2.97
CA ARG A 99 6.63 12.38 -4.06
C ARG A 99 5.82 11.86 -5.26
N GLY A 100 5.22 10.69 -5.12
CA GLY A 100 4.32 10.10 -6.11
C GLY A 100 2.89 10.60 -5.98
N HIS A 101 1.99 9.96 -6.73
CA HIS A 101 0.55 10.25 -6.76
C HIS A 101 -0.26 9.15 -6.06
N ASP A 102 0.34 7.96 -5.87
CA ASP A 102 -0.26 6.82 -5.20
C ASP A 102 0.16 6.74 -3.72
N ILE A 103 -0.60 6.00 -2.93
CA ILE A 103 -0.22 5.64 -1.56
C ILE A 103 0.91 4.61 -1.65
N HIS A 104 1.92 4.77 -0.80
CA HIS A 104 3.04 3.85 -0.72
C HIS A 104 3.25 3.32 0.69
N GLU A 105 4.01 2.24 0.79
CA GLU A 105 4.62 1.70 1.99
C GLU A 105 6.14 1.82 1.88
N PHE A 106 6.80 1.92 3.01
CA PHE A 106 8.25 1.80 3.09
C PHE A 106 8.61 0.70 4.08
N MET A 107 9.18 -0.35 3.58
CA MET A 107 9.58 -1.51 4.36
C MET A 107 11.07 -1.76 4.25
N ILE A 108 11.68 -2.26 5.34
CA ILE A 108 13.03 -2.87 5.33
C ILE A 108 12.83 -4.36 5.51
N MET A 109 13.30 -5.16 4.55
CA MET A 109 13.13 -6.60 4.57
C MET A 109 14.35 -7.33 3.97
N PRO A 110 14.56 -8.62 4.27
CA PRO A 110 15.62 -9.39 3.65
C PRO A 110 15.44 -9.45 2.13
N ASP A 111 16.51 -9.13 1.38
CA ASP A 111 16.54 -9.32 -0.07
C ASP A 111 16.60 -10.83 -0.40
N LYS A 112 15.80 -11.27 -1.36
CA LYS A 112 15.87 -12.60 -1.93
C LYS A 112 16.65 -12.56 -3.24
N PRO A 113 17.85 -13.18 -3.28
CA PRO A 113 18.70 -13.17 -4.46
C PRO A 113 18.05 -13.75 -5.72
N ASP A 114 17.08 -14.66 -5.55
CA ASP A 114 16.36 -15.30 -6.65
C ASP A 114 15.20 -14.45 -7.20
N GLY A 115 14.95 -13.28 -6.58
CA GLY A 115 13.87 -12.39 -6.97
C GLY A 115 12.47 -12.93 -6.73
N THR A 116 12.33 -14.09 -6.06
CA THR A 116 11.04 -14.68 -5.74
C THR A 116 10.36 -13.86 -4.64
N PRO A 117 9.18 -13.29 -4.87
CA PRO A 117 8.45 -12.58 -3.82
C PRO A 117 8.20 -13.50 -2.62
N LEU A 118 8.38 -12.97 -1.43
CA LEU A 118 7.97 -13.67 -0.22
C LEU A 118 6.44 -13.81 -0.22
N SER A 119 5.92 -14.90 0.35
CA SER A 119 4.51 -14.94 0.66
C SER A 119 4.14 -13.83 1.66
N PRO A 120 2.91 -13.31 1.70
CA PRO A 120 2.53 -12.24 2.62
C PRO A 120 2.88 -12.58 4.09
N GLU A 121 2.66 -13.82 4.51
CA GLU A 121 3.02 -14.27 5.85
C GLU A 121 4.55 -14.26 6.10
N ALA A 122 5.34 -14.67 5.12
CA ALA A 122 6.80 -14.66 5.24
C ALA A 122 7.37 -13.24 5.22
N GLN A 123 6.77 -12.32 4.46
CA GLN A 123 7.10 -10.90 4.47
C GLN A 123 6.88 -10.32 5.86
N TYR A 124 5.69 -10.50 6.41
CA TYR A 124 5.32 -10.01 7.73
C TYR A 124 6.24 -10.53 8.84
N LYS A 125 6.65 -11.80 8.76
CA LYS A 125 7.56 -12.40 9.76
C LYS A 125 9.02 -11.95 9.62
N SER A 126 9.44 -11.53 8.45
CA SER A 126 10.84 -11.22 8.16
C SER A 126 11.13 -9.73 8.03
N MET A 127 10.13 -8.88 7.89
CA MET A 127 10.35 -7.44 7.83
C MET A 127 10.95 -6.92 9.13
N LEU A 128 11.88 -5.98 9.00
CA LEU A 128 12.56 -5.34 10.11
C LEU A 128 11.84 -4.07 10.55
N MET A 129 11.21 -3.36 9.62
CA MET A 129 10.53 -2.09 9.85
C MET A 129 9.53 -1.83 8.73
N GLU A 130 8.44 -1.15 9.05
CA GLU A 130 7.39 -0.75 8.12
C GLU A 130 6.84 0.62 8.49
N LEU A 131 6.60 1.44 7.48
CA LEU A 131 5.85 2.68 7.55
C LEU A 131 4.73 2.63 6.51
N GLU A 132 3.47 2.66 6.95
CA GLU A 132 2.28 2.67 6.12
C GLU A 132 1.07 3.32 6.82
N PRO A 133 0.10 3.88 6.10
CA PRO A 133 0.20 4.30 4.70
C PRO A 133 0.93 5.64 4.57
N ILE A 134 1.81 5.79 3.59
CA ILE A 134 2.47 7.06 3.28
C ILE A 134 1.70 7.73 2.13
N MET A 135 0.92 8.75 2.48
CA MET A 135 0.07 9.46 1.53
C MET A 135 0.88 10.32 0.56
N PRO A 136 0.40 10.59 -0.68
CA PRO A 136 1.04 11.53 -1.60
C PRO A 136 1.35 12.87 -0.94
N GLY A 137 2.55 13.38 -1.15
CA GLY A 137 3.02 14.66 -0.63
C GLY A 137 3.34 14.68 0.86
N THR A 138 3.27 13.54 1.56
CA THR A 138 3.61 13.48 2.99
C THR A 138 5.02 12.96 3.23
N THR A 139 5.58 13.33 4.38
CA THR A 139 6.89 12.87 4.86
C THR A 139 6.71 12.22 6.23
N TRP A 140 7.33 11.08 6.42
CA TRP A 140 7.40 10.38 7.70
C TRP A 140 8.86 10.27 8.13
N SER A 141 9.14 10.27 9.43
CA SER A 141 10.48 10.00 9.93
C SER A 141 10.49 8.96 11.03
N VAL A 142 11.54 8.15 11.05
CA VAL A 142 11.70 7.06 12.03
C VAL A 142 13.17 6.82 12.32
N ASN A 143 13.48 6.56 13.59
CA ASN A 143 14.81 6.10 14.02
C ASN A 143 14.88 4.58 13.93
N PHE A 144 15.95 4.06 13.34
CA PHE A 144 16.17 2.63 13.20
C PHE A 144 17.63 2.27 13.35
N THR A 145 17.90 1.09 13.94
CA THR A 145 19.25 0.54 14.07
C THR A 145 19.22 -0.90 13.62
N PHE A 146 20.03 -1.22 12.60
CA PHE A 146 20.21 -2.60 12.16
C PHE A 146 20.92 -3.41 13.24
N LYS A 147 20.41 -4.60 13.52
CA LYS A 147 21.11 -5.57 14.38
C LYS A 147 22.06 -6.40 13.54
N PRO A 148 23.20 -6.87 14.10
CA PRO A 148 24.04 -7.87 13.45
C PRO A 148 23.19 -9.10 13.06
N ALA A 149 23.35 -9.58 11.84
CA ALA A 149 22.59 -10.70 11.31
C ALA A 149 23.45 -11.61 10.43
N ALA A 150 22.93 -12.80 10.12
CA ALA A 150 23.62 -13.76 9.25
C ALA A 150 23.62 -13.34 7.77
N THR A 151 22.73 -12.44 7.38
CA THR A 151 22.70 -11.86 6.03
C THR A 151 23.11 -10.39 6.06
N ASP A 152 23.83 -9.95 5.06
CA ASP A 152 24.17 -8.56 4.77
C ASP A 152 23.24 -7.94 3.71
N ARG A 153 22.32 -8.74 3.14
CA ARG A 153 21.46 -8.36 2.02
C ARG A 153 20.05 -8.09 2.47
N TYR A 154 19.64 -6.86 2.26
CA TYR A 154 18.27 -6.38 2.52
C TYR A 154 17.78 -5.57 1.33
N GLU A 155 16.52 -5.20 1.35
CA GLU A 155 15.94 -4.27 0.40
C GLU A 155 14.97 -3.31 1.09
N PHE A 156 14.88 -2.11 0.55
CA PHE A 156 13.71 -1.26 0.75
C PHE A 156 12.65 -1.68 -0.26
N ALA A 157 11.41 -1.80 0.19
CA ALA A 157 10.33 -2.30 -0.65
C ALA A 157 9.01 -1.60 -0.36
N CYS A 158 8.13 -1.57 -1.36
CA CYS A 158 6.72 -1.25 -1.24
C CYS A 158 5.92 -2.50 -1.64
N GLN A 159 5.15 -3.06 -0.72
CA GLN A 159 4.37 -4.28 -0.98
C GLN A 159 2.91 -3.99 -1.35
N MET A 160 2.55 -2.71 -1.53
CA MET A 160 1.26 -2.34 -2.12
C MET A 160 1.01 -3.16 -3.39
N ARG A 161 -0.24 -3.56 -3.57
CA ARG A 161 -0.63 -4.47 -4.65
C ARG A 161 -0.11 -4.02 -6.02
N GLY A 162 0.79 -4.81 -6.60
CA GLY A 162 1.39 -4.56 -7.91
C GLY A 162 2.67 -3.73 -7.87
N HIS A 163 2.97 -2.97 -6.81
CA HIS A 163 4.12 -2.08 -6.74
C HIS A 163 5.44 -2.84 -6.72
N TYR A 164 5.55 -3.84 -5.85
CA TYR A 164 6.75 -4.69 -5.77
C TYR A 164 7.03 -5.39 -7.10
N GLN A 165 5.99 -5.98 -7.73
CA GLN A 165 6.11 -6.68 -9.01
C GLN A 165 6.50 -5.74 -10.16
N ALA A 166 6.09 -4.46 -10.07
CA ALA A 166 6.47 -3.42 -11.01
C ALA A 166 7.90 -2.87 -10.78
N GLY A 167 8.61 -3.37 -9.75
CA GLY A 167 10.00 -3.01 -9.48
C GLY A 167 10.19 -1.99 -8.33
N MET A 168 9.14 -1.71 -7.53
CA MET A 168 9.26 -0.77 -6.41
C MET A 168 10.03 -1.38 -5.25
N LYS A 169 11.32 -1.55 -5.45
CA LYS A 169 12.30 -2.03 -4.47
C LYS A 169 13.69 -1.47 -4.75
N LEU A 170 14.52 -1.44 -3.74
CA LEU A 170 15.91 -0.96 -3.79
C LEU A 170 16.78 -1.86 -2.91
N PRO A 171 17.70 -2.66 -3.50
CA PRO A 171 18.65 -3.45 -2.72
C PRO A 171 19.55 -2.58 -1.87
N ILE A 172 19.82 -3.02 -0.64
CA ILE A 172 20.75 -2.39 0.29
C ILE A 172 21.66 -3.44 0.93
N THR A 173 22.81 -2.99 1.44
CA THR A 173 23.76 -3.84 2.16
C THR A 173 23.89 -3.36 3.61
N VAL A 174 23.96 -4.30 4.55
CA VAL A 174 24.19 -4.03 5.98
C VAL A 174 25.43 -4.78 6.43
N ASN A 175 26.53 -4.06 6.64
CA ASN A 175 27.78 -4.62 7.16
C ASN A 175 27.67 -4.83 8.68
N ASN A 176 28.14 -5.98 9.18
CA ASN A 176 28.28 -6.27 10.61
C ASN A 176 29.46 -5.54 11.24
#